data_2f6791fb999b7a3cb70b4c0f49b699a0
#
_entry.id   2f6791fb999b7a3cb70b4c0f49b699a0
#
_cell.length_a   1.000
_cell.length_b   1.000
_cell.length_c   1.000
_cell.angle_alpha   90.00
_cell.angle_beta   90.00
_cell.angle_gamma   90.00
#
_symmetry.space_group_name_H-M   'P 1'
#
loop_
_entity.id
_entity.type
_entity.pdbx_description
1 polymer ?
#
loop_
_entity_poly.entity_id
_entity_poly.type
_entity_poly.pdbx_seq_one_letter_code
_entity_poly.pdbx_strand_id
1 'polypeptide(L)'
;MILRPYQQAALDAVYEHLRSRDDNPVVVCPTGAGKSLLIAQIAGDAVRRWNGRVIVLAHVQELLEQNADKIRRLCGDIDVGIYSAGLKQRDTRSPIICAGIQSVYRRACELDAFDLVIVDECHLITTEGDGMYRRFLADAKVVNPNLRVIGMTATPFRLKSGLICSPDHFLNHICYEIGIRELIRDGYLCPLVTKAGKTKAHTETVSVRGGEFVASELESLMNRDALVEAACSEIVERTADRHSCLIFASGVAHGRHIARVLREKHGMECGFVCGETPADERAELLARFRGDSSGTLFGRRPLKYLCNVNVLTTGFDAPNIDCIALLRPTMSPGLLVQMVGRGFRLHPSKQDCLVLDFGGNIERHGPIDQITVVRPGGKEGGPAPAKECPECHALIAAGYAVCPDCGYRFPPPDRRQHEAKPSEAGILSGEVTITEYKVQDVYYAVHTKRGAPPDAPKTMRVDYRVGLDHWQSEWICFEHTGYARQKAVQWWQKRSPDPVPDTAERAVEVANAGGVAFTEKITVRSVAGEKYDRIVGYQLGPMPEPVDACFGYDPDDVPF
;
A
#
# COMPACT_ATOMS: atom_id res chain seq x y z
N MET A 1 -1.36 28.09 -9.13
CA MET A 1 -1.47 27.05 -8.08
C MET A 1 -0.09 26.51 -7.78
N ILE A 2 0.30 26.33 -6.51
CA ILE A 2 1.63 25.83 -6.14
C ILE A 2 1.53 24.31 -5.97
N LEU A 3 2.38 23.57 -6.66
CA LEU A 3 2.51 22.11 -6.48
C LEU A 3 3.10 21.82 -5.10
N ARG A 4 2.66 20.74 -4.49
CA ARG A 4 3.26 20.20 -3.27
C ARG A 4 4.66 19.64 -3.59
N PRO A 5 5.61 19.57 -2.62
CA PRO A 5 6.97 19.11 -2.89
C PRO A 5 7.05 17.76 -3.63
N TYR A 6 6.25 16.77 -3.21
CA TYR A 6 6.23 15.46 -3.87
C TYR A 6 5.62 15.51 -5.29
N GLN A 7 4.69 16.44 -5.55
CA GLN A 7 4.13 16.63 -6.89
C GLN A 7 5.16 17.27 -7.81
N GLN A 8 5.94 18.23 -7.29
CA GLN A 8 7.05 18.81 -8.03
C GLN A 8 8.12 17.74 -8.34
N ALA A 9 8.49 16.92 -7.35
CA ALA A 9 9.45 15.83 -7.56
C ALA A 9 8.96 14.81 -8.61
N ALA A 10 7.65 14.49 -8.62
CA ALA A 10 7.06 13.62 -9.63
C ALA A 10 7.15 14.26 -11.04
N LEU A 11 6.89 15.55 -11.14
CA LEU A 11 6.98 16.30 -12.40
C LEU A 11 8.42 16.34 -12.91
N ASP A 12 9.37 16.64 -12.04
CA ASP A 12 10.80 16.69 -12.36
C ASP A 12 11.31 15.32 -12.83
N ALA A 13 10.90 14.24 -12.16
CA ALA A 13 11.25 12.88 -12.55
C ALA A 13 10.68 12.49 -13.93
N VAL A 14 9.45 12.89 -14.24
CA VAL A 14 8.86 12.69 -15.57
C VAL A 14 9.66 13.44 -16.64
N TYR A 15 9.98 14.69 -16.40
CA TYR A 15 10.72 15.50 -17.38
C TYR A 15 12.16 15.02 -17.57
N GLU A 16 12.82 14.59 -16.51
CA GLU A 16 14.16 13.99 -16.60
C GLU A 16 14.11 12.70 -17.42
N HIS A 17 13.12 11.86 -17.15
CA HIS A 17 12.91 10.63 -17.92
C HIS A 17 12.69 10.90 -19.42
N LEU A 18 11.80 11.85 -19.75
CA LEU A 18 11.50 12.21 -21.13
C LEU A 18 12.69 12.82 -21.89
N ARG A 19 13.66 13.45 -21.18
CA ARG A 19 14.90 14.00 -21.78
C ARG A 19 15.96 12.94 -22.01
N SER A 20 16.04 11.96 -21.10
CA SER A 20 17.16 10.99 -21.07
C SER A 20 16.82 9.65 -21.67
N ARG A 21 15.52 9.34 -21.89
CA ARG A 21 15.02 8.01 -22.31
C ARG A 21 13.87 8.16 -23.29
N ASP A 22 13.72 7.14 -24.17
CA ASP A 22 12.64 7.07 -25.16
C ASP A 22 11.54 6.08 -24.78
N ASP A 23 11.72 5.34 -23.67
CA ASP A 23 10.74 4.38 -23.17
C ASP A 23 9.59 5.08 -22.42
N ASN A 24 8.55 4.32 -22.05
CA ASN A 24 7.29 4.84 -21.51
C ASN A 24 7.32 4.84 -19.97
N PRO A 25 7.44 6.02 -19.31
CA PRO A 25 7.47 6.15 -17.86
C PRO A 25 6.10 5.97 -17.21
N VAL A 26 6.13 5.55 -15.95
CA VAL A 26 4.96 5.46 -15.06
C VAL A 26 5.22 6.27 -13.80
N VAL A 27 4.23 7.06 -13.41
CA VAL A 27 4.15 7.73 -12.10
C VAL A 27 3.19 6.96 -11.21
N VAL A 28 3.68 6.50 -10.07
CA VAL A 28 2.87 5.79 -9.08
C VAL A 28 2.58 6.73 -7.91
N CYS A 29 1.32 7.13 -7.81
CA CYS A 29 0.83 7.99 -6.73
C CYS A 29 -0.51 7.46 -6.20
N PRO A 30 -0.70 7.39 -4.87
CA PRO A 30 -1.94 6.92 -4.26
C PRO A 30 -3.17 7.71 -4.72
N THR A 31 -4.35 7.10 -4.53
CA THR A 31 -5.62 7.81 -4.66
C THR A 31 -5.66 8.97 -3.66
N GLY A 32 -6.07 10.16 -4.10
CA GLY A 32 -6.07 11.36 -3.26
C GLY A 32 -4.76 12.18 -3.31
N ALA A 33 -3.66 11.65 -3.86
CA ALA A 33 -2.39 12.37 -4.00
C ALA A 33 -2.39 13.47 -5.07
N GLY A 34 -3.47 13.62 -5.85
CA GLY A 34 -3.60 14.70 -6.83
C GLY A 34 -3.03 14.36 -8.21
N LYS A 35 -3.13 13.11 -8.65
CA LYS A 35 -2.76 12.70 -10.03
C LYS A 35 -3.34 13.60 -11.12
N SER A 36 -4.60 14.02 -11.00
CA SER A 36 -5.25 14.92 -11.98
C SER A 36 -4.56 16.28 -12.07
N LEU A 37 -3.90 16.73 -10.99
CA LEU A 37 -3.12 17.97 -10.98
C LEU A 37 -1.81 17.79 -11.78
N LEU A 38 -1.14 16.66 -11.60
CA LEU A 38 0.06 16.31 -12.39
C LEU A 38 -0.29 16.18 -13.87
N ILE A 39 -1.38 15.49 -14.20
CA ILE A 39 -1.89 15.37 -15.58
C ILE A 39 -2.10 16.77 -16.19
N ALA A 40 -2.78 17.64 -15.46
CA ALA A 40 -3.07 19.00 -15.95
C ALA A 40 -1.80 19.83 -16.13
N GLN A 41 -0.84 19.73 -15.21
CA GLN A 41 0.43 20.46 -15.34
C GLN A 41 1.25 19.96 -16.52
N ILE A 42 1.40 18.64 -16.67
CA ILE A 42 2.16 18.04 -17.79
C ILE A 42 1.50 18.38 -19.14
N ALA A 43 0.17 18.23 -19.23
CA ALA A 43 -0.54 18.56 -20.45
C ALA A 43 -0.41 20.05 -20.82
N GLY A 44 -0.57 20.94 -19.83
CA GLY A 44 -0.40 22.39 -20.03
C GLY A 44 1.02 22.78 -20.44
N ASP A 45 2.02 22.18 -19.81
CA ASP A 45 3.43 22.43 -20.15
C ASP A 45 3.78 21.91 -21.55
N ALA A 46 3.21 20.76 -21.95
CA ALA A 46 3.42 20.22 -23.29
C ALA A 46 2.94 21.18 -24.38
N VAL A 47 1.80 21.82 -24.17
CA VAL A 47 1.28 22.82 -25.11
C VAL A 47 2.08 24.13 -25.05
N ARG A 48 2.28 24.69 -23.84
CA ARG A 48 2.87 26.03 -23.69
C ARG A 48 4.36 26.09 -24.02
N ARG A 49 5.13 25.06 -23.56
CA ARG A 49 6.58 25.08 -23.66
C ARG A 49 7.10 24.41 -24.94
N TRP A 50 6.37 23.42 -25.43
CA TRP A 50 6.83 22.60 -26.55
C TRP A 50 5.89 22.62 -27.76
N ASN A 51 4.80 23.43 -27.70
CA ASN A 51 3.79 23.52 -28.76
C ASN A 51 3.25 22.14 -29.19
N GLY A 52 3.21 21.21 -28.24
CA GLY A 52 2.79 19.84 -28.47
C GLY A 52 1.29 19.67 -28.33
N ARG A 53 0.74 18.68 -29.03
CA ARG A 53 -0.66 18.27 -28.94
C ARG A 53 -0.81 17.06 -28.03
N VAL A 54 -1.75 17.12 -27.09
CA VAL A 54 -1.87 16.13 -26.00
C VAL A 54 -3.22 15.43 -26.01
N ILE A 55 -3.21 14.10 -25.81
CA ILE A 55 -4.42 13.36 -25.48
C ILE A 55 -4.29 12.71 -24.10
N VAL A 56 -5.31 12.92 -23.25
CA VAL A 56 -5.45 12.31 -21.93
C VAL A 56 -6.49 11.20 -22.02
N LEU A 57 -6.05 9.96 -21.86
CA LEU A 57 -6.92 8.79 -21.97
C LEU A 57 -7.39 8.34 -20.58
N ALA A 58 -8.70 8.12 -20.45
CA ALA A 58 -9.31 7.51 -19.28
C ALA A 58 -10.36 6.47 -19.67
N HIS A 59 -10.73 5.62 -18.71
CA HIS A 59 -11.67 4.52 -18.91
C HIS A 59 -13.11 4.88 -18.53
N VAL A 60 -13.29 5.83 -17.61
CA VAL A 60 -14.57 6.20 -16.99
C VAL A 60 -14.91 7.65 -17.33
N GLN A 61 -16.19 7.94 -17.59
CA GLN A 61 -16.65 9.27 -17.99
C GLN A 61 -16.37 10.32 -16.90
N GLU A 62 -16.59 9.98 -15.65
CA GLU A 62 -16.36 10.87 -14.51
C GLU A 62 -14.88 11.31 -14.40
N LEU A 63 -13.94 10.42 -14.73
CA LEU A 63 -12.52 10.77 -14.79
C LEU A 63 -12.20 11.71 -15.94
N LEU A 64 -12.87 11.55 -17.10
CA LEU A 64 -12.71 12.46 -18.25
C LEU A 64 -13.15 13.88 -17.91
N GLU A 65 -14.33 14.02 -17.33
CA GLU A 65 -14.86 15.32 -16.89
C GLU A 65 -13.97 15.95 -15.83
N GLN A 66 -13.54 15.19 -14.81
CA GLN A 66 -12.65 15.68 -13.77
C GLN A 66 -11.29 16.13 -14.31
N ASN A 67 -10.68 15.34 -15.20
CA ASN A 67 -9.40 15.71 -15.82
C ASN A 67 -9.58 16.95 -16.71
N ALA A 68 -10.62 17.00 -17.54
CA ALA A 68 -10.90 18.17 -18.38
C ALA A 68 -11.15 19.44 -17.55
N ASP A 69 -11.96 19.36 -16.51
CA ASP A 69 -12.24 20.50 -15.62
C ASP A 69 -10.98 20.95 -14.85
N LYS A 70 -10.15 19.99 -14.41
CA LYS A 70 -8.90 20.30 -13.75
C LYS A 70 -7.92 21.01 -14.69
N ILE A 71 -7.82 20.53 -15.92
CA ILE A 71 -6.96 21.14 -16.94
C ILE A 71 -7.48 22.55 -17.28
N ARG A 72 -8.78 22.72 -17.51
CA ARG A 72 -9.40 24.04 -17.78
C ARG A 72 -9.16 25.05 -16.67
N ARG A 73 -9.24 24.62 -15.40
CA ARG A 73 -8.96 25.51 -14.25
C ARG A 73 -7.50 25.91 -14.12
N LEU A 74 -6.58 25.03 -14.49
CA LEU A 74 -5.14 25.29 -14.40
C LEU A 74 -4.56 25.94 -15.65
N CYS A 75 -5.14 25.66 -16.81
CA CYS A 75 -4.68 26.07 -18.12
C CYS A 75 -5.79 26.84 -18.84
N GLY A 76 -6.36 27.86 -18.17
CA GLY A 76 -7.50 28.63 -18.71
C GLY A 76 -7.22 29.38 -20.02
N ASP A 77 -5.96 29.42 -20.43
CA ASP A 77 -5.47 29.96 -21.71
C ASP A 77 -5.41 28.91 -22.84
N ILE A 78 -5.69 27.63 -22.54
CA ILE A 78 -5.61 26.52 -23.50
C ILE A 78 -7.00 25.90 -23.68
N ASP A 79 -7.40 25.70 -24.92
CA ASP A 79 -8.64 25.00 -25.24
C ASP A 79 -8.52 23.49 -24.89
N VAL A 80 -9.52 22.99 -24.17
CA VAL A 80 -9.59 21.59 -23.72
C VAL A 80 -10.88 20.95 -24.23
N GLY A 81 -10.71 20.03 -25.17
CA GLY A 81 -11.77 19.25 -25.76
C GLY A 81 -12.05 17.95 -25.01
N ILE A 82 -13.24 17.40 -25.24
CA ILE A 82 -13.63 16.07 -24.79
C ILE A 82 -14.02 15.21 -25.99
N TYR A 83 -13.52 13.96 -26.03
CA TYR A 83 -13.94 12.95 -27.00
C TYR A 83 -14.51 11.73 -26.26
N SER A 84 -15.82 11.67 -26.13
CA SER A 84 -16.52 10.59 -25.45
C SER A 84 -17.92 10.39 -26.04
N ALA A 85 -18.21 9.16 -26.47
CA ALA A 85 -19.52 8.78 -26.93
C ALA A 85 -20.58 8.89 -25.82
N GLY A 86 -20.24 8.53 -24.60
CA GLY A 86 -21.13 8.61 -23.44
C GLY A 86 -21.49 10.04 -23.04
N LEU A 87 -20.54 10.98 -23.20
CA LEU A 87 -20.77 12.41 -22.96
C LEU A 87 -21.32 13.14 -24.23
N LYS A 88 -21.52 12.42 -25.32
CA LYS A 88 -21.97 12.97 -26.61
C LYS A 88 -21.12 14.14 -27.14
N GLN A 89 -19.81 14.13 -26.80
CA GLN A 89 -18.82 15.12 -27.23
C GLN A 89 -17.80 14.47 -28.15
N ARG A 90 -17.39 15.16 -29.21
CA ARG A 90 -16.43 14.65 -30.22
C ARG A 90 -15.51 15.76 -30.69
N ASP A 91 -14.77 16.37 -29.78
CA ASP A 91 -13.75 17.35 -30.15
C ASP A 91 -12.51 16.65 -30.73
N THR A 92 -12.08 17.15 -31.90
CA THR A 92 -10.89 16.63 -32.60
C THR A 92 -9.83 17.70 -32.85
N ARG A 93 -10.07 18.95 -32.45
CA ARG A 93 -9.24 20.11 -32.82
C ARG A 93 -8.47 20.73 -31.67
N SER A 94 -8.97 20.60 -30.44
CA SER A 94 -8.31 21.19 -29.26
C SER A 94 -6.88 20.69 -29.08
N PRO A 95 -5.96 21.53 -28.63
CA PRO A 95 -4.59 21.14 -28.35
C PRO A 95 -4.49 20.11 -27.22
N ILE A 96 -5.45 20.12 -26.28
CA ILE A 96 -5.59 19.05 -25.27
C ILE A 96 -6.95 18.40 -25.42
N ILE A 97 -6.97 17.08 -25.59
CA ILE A 97 -8.20 16.30 -25.69
C ILE A 97 -8.25 15.28 -24.56
N CYS A 98 -9.30 15.32 -23.72
CA CYS A 98 -9.63 14.26 -22.77
C CYS A 98 -10.52 13.23 -23.44
N ALA A 99 -10.06 12.00 -23.64
CA ALA A 99 -10.76 11.01 -24.43
C ALA A 99 -11.04 9.69 -23.70
N GLY A 100 -12.27 9.18 -23.88
CA GLY A 100 -12.62 7.83 -23.45
C GLY A 100 -12.03 6.78 -24.37
N ILE A 101 -11.21 5.87 -23.84
CA ILE A 101 -10.55 4.85 -24.66
C ILE A 101 -11.53 4.05 -25.50
N GLN A 102 -12.72 3.72 -24.97
CA GLN A 102 -13.77 3.00 -25.72
C GLN A 102 -14.26 3.76 -26.95
N SER A 103 -14.16 5.10 -26.94
CA SER A 103 -14.59 5.96 -28.04
C SER A 103 -13.54 6.15 -29.11
N VAL A 104 -12.24 6.06 -28.75
CA VAL A 104 -11.12 6.44 -29.64
C VAL A 104 -10.22 5.28 -30.07
N TYR A 105 -10.31 4.08 -29.47
CA TYR A 105 -9.33 3.01 -29.67
C TYR A 105 -9.13 2.54 -31.12
N ARG A 106 -10.07 2.82 -32.02
CA ARG A 106 -9.98 2.52 -33.47
C ARG A 106 -9.86 3.78 -34.33
N ARG A 107 -9.64 4.95 -33.73
CA ARG A 107 -9.75 6.26 -34.41
C ARG A 107 -8.48 7.09 -34.30
N ALA A 108 -7.35 6.51 -33.91
CA ALA A 108 -6.11 7.25 -33.76
C ALA A 108 -5.73 8.00 -35.06
N CYS A 109 -5.91 7.36 -36.22
CA CYS A 109 -5.63 7.98 -37.51
C CYS A 109 -6.63 9.07 -37.92
N GLU A 110 -7.82 9.18 -37.28
CA GLU A 110 -8.82 10.19 -37.53
C GLU A 110 -8.64 11.46 -36.66
N LEU A 111 -7.80 11.36 -35.63
CA LEU A 111 -7.63 12.39 -34.59
C LEU A 111 -6.40 13.28 -34.83
N ASP A 112 -5.73 13.16 -35.96
CA ASP A 112 -4.43 13.78 -36.27
C ASP A 112 -3.31 13.37 -35.28
N ALA A 113 -2.11 13.89 -35.49
CA ALA A 113 -0.94 13.56 -34.68
C ALA A 113 -1.04 14.13 -33.25
N PHE A 114 -0.70 13.33 -32.27
CA PHE A 114 -0.42 13.75 -30.91
C PHE A 114 1.08 13.63 -30.63
N ASP A 115 1.62 14.54 -29.82
CA ASP A 115 3.01 14.49 -29.36
C ASP A 115 3.12 13.78 -28.02
N LEU A 116 2.05 13.84 -27.21
CA LEU A 116 1.99 13.23 -25.90
C LEU A 116 0.66 12.53 -25.64
N VAL A 117 0.73 11.29 -25.16
CA VAL A 117 -0.41 10.56 -24.59
C VAL A 117 -0.19 10.41 -23.08
N ILE A 118 -1.16 10.85 -22.28
CA ILE A 118 -1.17 10.59 -20.84
C ILE A 118 -2.28 9.59 -20.55
N VAL A 119 -1.96 8.46 -19.95
CA VAL A 119 -2.93 7.42 -19.61
C VAL A 119 -3.22 7.45 -18.12
N ASP A 120 -4.42 7.92 -17.75
CA ASP A 120 -4.89 7.85 -16.39
C ASP A 120 -5.37 6.43 -16.05
N GLU A 121 -5.06 5.94 -14.85
CA GLU A 121 -5.24 4.54 -14.43
C GLU A 121 -4.59 3.55 -15.40
N CYS A 122 -3.32 3.78 -15.73
CA CYS A 122 -2.57 3.02 -16.74
C CYS A 122 -2.40 1.52 -16.41
N HIS A 123 -2.72 1.08 -15.18
CA HIS A 123 -2.82 -0.34 -14.84
C HIS A 123 -3.90 -1.07 -15.65
N LEU A 124 -4.78 -0.35 -16.34
CA LEU A 124 -5.77 -0.93 -17.27
C LEU A 124 -5.15 -1.34 -18.61
N ILE A 125 -3.95 -0.87 -18.95
CA ILE A 125 -3.22 -1.32 -20.14
C ILE A 125 -2.82 -2.78 -19.92
N THR A 126 -3.22 -3.67 -20.85
CA THR A 126 -2.85 -5.09 -20.78
C THR A 126 -1.37 -5.27 -21.08
N THR A 127 -0.69 -6.15 -20.33
CA THR A 127 0.72 -6.50 -20.56
C THR A 127 0.88 -7.28 -21.86
N GLU A 128 -0.14 -8.07 -22.25
CA GLU A 128 -0.19 -8.91 -23.44
C GLU A 128 -1.49 -8.73 -24.23
N GLY A 129 -1.49 -9.08 -25.50
CA GLY A 129 -2.66 -9.09 -26.39
C GLY A 129 -3.06 -7.72 -26.94
N ASP A 130 -4.15 -7.69 -27.73
CA ASP A 130 -4.63 -6.51 -28.49
C ASP A 130 -5.71 -5.72 -27.71
N GLY A 131 -5.38 -5.27 -26.51
CA GLY A 131 -6.28 -4.42 -25.72
C GLY A 131 -6.52 -3.05 -26.39
N MET A 132 -7.66 -2.40 -26.07
CA MET A 132 -8.05 -1.10 -26.65
C MET A 132 -6.94 -0.04 -26.54
N TYR A 133 -6.29 0.05 -25.38
CA TYR A 133 -5.16 0.97 -25.18
C TYR A 133 -3.99 0.65 -26.10
N ARG A 134 -3.56 -0.61 -26.16
CA ARG A 134 -2.42 -1.02 -27.00
C ARG A 134 -2.68 -0.77 -28.46
N ARG A 135 -3.90 -1.05 -28.94
CA ARG A 135 -4.30 -0.76 -30.31
C ARG A 135 -4.25 0.73 -30.61
N PHE A 136 -4.87 1.57 -29.76
CA PHE A 136 -4.84 3.01 -29.94
C PHE A 136 -3.41 3.55 -30.00
N LEU A 137 -2.55 3.11 -29.06
CA LEU A 137 -1.18 3.60 -28.97
C LEU A 137 -0.31 3.12 -30.12
N ALA A 138 -0.55 1.91 -30.64
CA ALA A 138 0.12 1.42 -31.84
C ALA A 138 -0.27 2.24 -33.06
N ASP A 139 -1.57 2.46 -33.29
CA ASP A 139 -2.08 3.24 -34.41
C ASP A 139 -1.62 4.72 -34.31
N ALA A 140 -1.59 5.30 -33.10
CA ALA A 140 -1.11 6.67 -32.86
C ALA A 140 0.41 6.81 -33.14
N LYS A 141 1.21 5.78 -32.84
CA LYS A 141 2.65 5.76 -33.18
C LYS A 141 2.89 5.65 -34.70
N VAL A 142 1.96 5.06 -35.45
CA VAL A 142 2.03 5.08 -36.93
C VAL A 142 1.83 6.51 -37.44
N VAL A 143 0.92 7.28 -36.82
CA VAL A 143 0.66 8.68 -37.21
C VAL A 143 1.81 9.60 -36.78
N ASN A 144 2.33 9.43 -35.57
CA ASN A 144 3.51 10.15 -35.07
C ASN A 144 4.51 9.18 -34.43
N PRO A 145 5.59 8.78 -35.14
CA PRO A 145 6.63 7.89 -34.61
C PRO A 145 7.33 8.42 -33.34
N ASN A 146 7.36 9.75 -33.15
CA ASN A 146 7.97 10.43 -31.99
C ASN A 146 6.99 10.58 -30.80
N LEU A 147 5.80 10.00 -30.89
CA LEU A 147 4.81 10.02 -29.81
C LEU A 147 5.39 9.54 -28.48
N ARG A 148 5.25 10.36 -27.44
CA ARG A 148 5.62 10.00 -26.06
C ARG A 148 4.39 9.56 -25.28
N VAL A 149 4.57 8.60 -24.38
CA VAL A 149 3.48 8.06 -23.55
C VAL A 149 3.87 8.08 -22.08
N ILE A 150 3.00 8.62 -21.23
CA ILE A 150 3.16 8.64 -19.78
C ILE A 150 1.99 7.89 -19.14
N GLY A 151 2.28 6.95 -18.25
CA GLY A 151 1.29 6.26 -17.44
C GLY A 151 1.16 6.87 -16.05
N MET A 152 -0.07 6.99 -15.54
CA MET A 152 -0.35 7.38 -14.16
C MET A 152 -1.24 6.34 -13.49
N THR A 153 -0.89 5.92 -12.26
CA THR A 153 -1.70 4.94 -11.52
C THR A 153 -1.47 5.05 -10.02
N ALA A 154 -2.45 4.57 -9.25
CA ALA A 154 -2.27 4.31 -7.82
C ALA A 154 -1.78 2.87 -7.53
N THR A 155 -1.95 1.97 -8.50
CA THR A 155 -1.72 0.52 -8.35
C THR A 155 -0.93 0.01 -9.54
N PRO A 156 0.42 -0.11 -9.46
CA PRO A 156 1.26 -0.51 -10.58
C PRO A 156 1.21 -2.03 -10.85
N PHE A 157 0.07 -2.67 -10.59
CA PHE A 157 -0.10 -4.12 -10.72
C PHE A 157 -1.51 -4.52 -11.16
N ARG A 158 -1.62 -5.75 -11.67
CA ARG A 158 -2.88 -6.42 -12.04
C ARG A 158 -2.93 -7.81 -11.44
N LEU A 159 -4.15 -8.30 -11.14
CA LEU A 159 -4.39 -9.63 -10.56
C LEU A 159 -3.74 -10.78 -11.35
N LYS A 160 -3.86 -10.74 -12.68
CA LYS A 160 -3.41 -11.85 -13.54
C LYS A 160 -1.96 -11.74 -14.02
N SER A 161 -1.50 -10.51 -14.27
CA SER A 161 -0.21 -10.26 -14.90
C SER A 161 0.86 -9.72 -13.95
N GLY A 162 0.55 -9.51 -12.67
CA GLY A 162 1.49 -8.95 -11.72
C GLY A 162 1.80 -7.48 -11.99
N LEU A 163 3.07 -7.08 -11.89
CA LEU A 163 3.51 -5.72 -12.17
C LEU A 163 3.24 -5.33 -13.62
N ILE A 164 2.68 -4.12 -13.82
CA ILE A 164 2.40 -3.59 -15.16
C ILE A 164 3.64 -3.03 -15.85
N CYS A 165 4.68 -2.73 -15.08
CA CYS A 165 5.90 -2.07 -15.51
C CYS A 165 7.07 -3.05 -15.51
N SER A 166 7.68 -3.24 -16.67
CA SER A 166 8.87 -4.08 -16.89
C SER A 166 9.57 -3.60 -18.17
N PRO A 167 10.89 -3.76 -18.31
CA PRO A 167 11.61 -3.42 -19.55
C PRO A 167 10.97 -4.00 -20.81
N ASP A 168 10.36 -5.19 -20.72
CA ASP A 168 9.73 -5.91 -21.84
C ASP A 168 8.24 -5.56 -22.03
N HIS A 169 7.65 -4.80 -21.13
CA HIS A 169 6.25 -4.39 -21.22
C HIS A 169 6.09 -3.09 -22.01
N PHE A 170 4.85 -2.73 -22.35
CA PHE A 170 4.56 -1.43 -22.97
C PHE A 170 4.91 -0.25 -22.04
N LEU A 171 4.65 -0.40 -20.74
CA LEU A 171 5.12 0.52 -19.70
C LEU A 171 6.44 -0.03 -19.15
N ASN A 172 7.51 0.73 -19.27
CA ASN A 172 8.86 0.19 -19.10
C ASN A 172 9.48 0.53 -17.75
N HIS A 173 9.21 1.71 -17.21
CA HIS A 173 9.93 2.24 -16.05
C HIS A 173 9.03 3.03 -15.12
N ILE A 174 9.10 2.74 -13.82
CA ILE A 174 8.51 3.61 -12.79
C ILE A 174 9.50 4.74 -12.54
N CYS A 175 9.24 5.93 -13.10
CA CYS A 175 10.11 7.09 -12.94
C CYS A 175 9.93 7.80 -11.60
N TYR A 176 8.75 7.66 -10.98
CA TYR A 176 8.45 8.20 -9.66
C TYR A 176 7.43 7.34 -8.92
N GLU A 177 7.67 7.13 -7.64
CA GLU A 177 6.75 6.43 -6.74
C GLU A 177 6.74 7.10 -5.37
N ILE A 178 5.56 7.29 -4.79
CA ILE A 178 5.39 7.76 -3.42
C ILE A 178 4.38 6.89 -2.67
N GLY A 179 4.72 6.51 -1.44
CA GLY A 179 3.89 5.64 -0.60
C GLY A 179 2.74 6.39 0.11
N ILE A 180 1.66 5.65 0.39
CA ILE A 180 0.51 6.15 1.19
C ILE A 180 0.98 6.69 2.53
N ARG A 181 1.88 5.96 3.19
CA ARG A 181 2.43 6.23 4.50
C ARG A 181 3.19 7.54 4.59
N GLU A 182 4.05 7.80 3.62
CA GLU A 182 4.81 9.04 3.50
C GLU A 182 3.86 10.23 3.39
N LEU A 183 2.84 10.12 2.54
CA LEU A 183 1.84 11.17 2.37
C LEU A 183 0.96 11.40 3.60
N ILE A 184 0.66 10.36 4.39
CA ILE A 184 -0.03 10.52 5.68
C ILE A 184 0.89 11.21 6.69
N ARG A 185 2.13 10.76 6.83
CA ARG A 185 3.13 11.35 7.74
C ARG A 185 3.35 12.83 7.45
N ASP A 186 3.43 13.19 6.18
CA ASP A 186 3.66 14.57 5.74
C ASP A 186 2.38 15.42 5.71
N GLY A 187 1.23 14.86 6.16
CA GLY A 187 -0.04 15.56 6.28
C GLY A 187 -0.74 15.84 4.95
N TYR A 188 -0.42 15.10 3.90
CA TYR A 188 -1.04 15.25 2.58
C TYR A 188 -2.21 14.29 2.33
N LEU A 189 -2.30 13.21 3.10
CA LEU A 189 -3.42 12.28 3.13
C LEU A 189 -3.96 12.12 4.55
N CYS A 190 -5.25 11.80 4.64
CA CYS A 190 -5.95 11.55 5.89
C CYS A 190 -5.55 10.17 6.45
N PRO A 191 -5.24 10.05 7.75
CA PRO A 191 -5.05 8.75 8.41
C PRO A 191 -6.27 7.84 8.29
N LEU A 192 -6.06 6.53 8.32
CA LEU A 192 -7.12 5.54 8.35
C LEU A 192 -7.10 4.76 9.66
N VAL A 193 -8.30 4.53 10.22
CA VAL A 193 -8.54 3.59 11.32
C VAL A 193 -9.35 2.42 10.78
N THR A 194 -8.80 1.21 10.82
CA THR A 194 -9.45 0.04 10.22
C THR A 194 -9.97 -0.90 11.29
N LYS A 195 -11.25 -1.28 11.20
CA LYS A 195 -11.89 -2.24 12.10
C LYS A 195 -12.55 -3.37 11.31
N ALA A 196 -12.41 -4.59 11.81
CA ALA A 196 -13.17 -5.73 11.31
C ALA A 196 -14.65 -5.61 11.70
N GLY A 197 -15.54 -6.08 10.84
CA GLY A 197 -16.93 -6.32 11.22
C GLY A 197 -17.04 -7.44 12.26
N LYS A 198 -17.88 -7.28 13.26
CA LYS A 198 -18.18 -8.32 14.27
C LYS A 198 -18.73 -9.59 13.60
N THR A 199 -19.54 -9.42 12.56
CA THR A 199 -20.09 -10.52 11.77
C THR A 199 -19.47 -10.51 10.38
N LYS A 200 -18.75 -11.58 10.04
CA LYS A 200 -18.09 -11.74 8.73
C LYS A 200 -18.79 -12.78 7.89
N ALA A 201 -18.84 -12.57 6.58
CA ALA A 201 -19.30 -13.58 5.65
C ALA A 201 -18.17 -14.59 5.35
N HIS A 202 -18.48 -15.88 5.37
CA HIS A 202 -17.55 -16.95 4.99
C HIS A 202 -17.48 -17.06 3.47
N THR A 203 -16.53 -16.37 2.86
CA THR A 203 -16.36 -16.33 1.40
C THR A 203 -15.68 -17.56 0.80
N GLU A 204 -15.28 -18.52 1.62
CA GLU A 204 -14.60 -19.76 1.20
C GLU A 204 -15.46 -20.63 0.28
N THR A 205 -16.80 -20.49 0.37
CA THR A 205 -17.77 -21.21 -0.45
C THR A 205 -18.08 -20.54 -1.78
N VAL A 206 -17.56 -19.33 -2.02
CA VAL A 206 -17.82 -18.56 -3.25
C VAL A 206 -16.79 -18.93 -4.31
N SER A 207 -17.25 -19.30 -5.50
CA SER A 207 -16.38 -19.63 -6.62
C SER A 207 -15.57 -18.43 -7.09
N VAL A 208 -14.32 -18.69 -7.51
CA VAL A 208 -13.45 -17.68 -8.10
C VAL A 208 -13.31 -17.93 -9.60
N ARG A 209 -13.60 -16.92 -10.41
CA ARG A 209 -13.43 -16.97 -11.87
C ARG A 209 -12.65 -15.75 -12.36
N GLY A 210 -11.61 -16.01 -13.12
CA GLY A 210 -10.81 -14.90 -13.67
C GLY A 210 -10.02 -14.10 -12.62
N GLY A 211 -9.80 -14.67 -11.41
CA GLY A 211 -9.11 -14.03 -10.31
C GLY A 211 -10.04 -13.18 -9.41
N GLU A 212 -11.36 -13.18 -9.63
CA GLU A 212 -12.32 -12.48 -8.76
C GLU A 212 -13.49 -13.42 -8.40
N PHE A 213 -14.20 -13.15 -7.32
CA PHE A 213 -15.39 -13.87 -6.91
C PHE A 213 -16.48 -13.80 -7.99
N VAL A 214 -17.22 -14.90 -8.15
CA VAL A 214 -18.42 -14.93 -9.01
C VAL A 214 -19.48 -14.01 -8.41
N ALA A 215 -19.82 -12.95 -9.14
CA ALA A 215 -20.62 -11.83 -8.62
C ALA A 215 -22.00 -12.27 -8.09
N SER A 216 -22.69 -13.18 -8.77
CA SER A 216 -24.02 -13.67 -8.35
C SER A 216 -23.96 -14.50 -7.07
N GLU A 217 -22.94 -15.34 -6.91
CA GLU A 217 -22.74 -16.15 -5.71
C GLU A 217 -22.39 -15.27 -4.52
N LEU A 218 -21.47 -14.29 -4.76
CA LEU A 218 -21.06 -13.32 -3.75
C LEU A 218 -22.23 -12.47 -3.28
N GLU A 219 -23.06 -11.95 -4.21
CA GLU A 219 -24.23 -11.16 -3.87
C GLU A 219 -25.23 -12.00 -3.06
N SER A 220 -25.50 -13.25 -3.45
CA SER A 220 -26.39 -14.14 -2.73
C SER A 220 -25.91 -14.42 -1.30
N LEU A 221 -24.60 -14.59 -1.09
CA LEU A 221 -24.01 -14.77 0.22
C LEU A 221 -24.17 -13.51 1.09
N MET A 222 -23.77 -12.36 0.55
CA MET A 222 -23.74 -11.09 1.29
C MET A 222 -25.13 -10.53 1.56
N ASN A 223 -26.13 -10.89 0.74
CA ASN A 223 -27.52 -10.39 0.83
C ASN A 223 -28.41 -11.18 1.82
N ARG A 224 -27.83 -12.02 2.66
CA ARG A 224 -28.59 -12.73 3.71
C ARG A 224 -29.04 -11.77 4.79
N ASP A 225 -30.32 -11.84 5.19
CA ASP A 225 -30.96 -10.92 6.15
C ASP A 225 -30.10 -10.73 7.41
N ALA A 226 -29.68 -11.83 8.05
CA ALA A 226 -28.90 -11.81 9.27
C ALA A 226 -27.55 -11.05 9.10
N LEU A 227 -26.85 -11.20 7.96
CA LEU A 227 -25.60 -10.50 7.69
C LEU A 227 -25.83 -9.01 7.44
N VAL A 228 -26.85 -8.67 6.64
CA VAL A 228 -27.17 -7.27 6.33
C VAL A 228 -27.64 -6.52 7.58
N GLU A 229 -28.50 -7.13 8.39
CA GLU A 229 -28.99 -6.53 9.63
C GLU A 229 -27.87 -6.30 10.65
N ALA A 230 -27.02 -7.32 10.86
CA ALA A 230 -25.87 -7.19 11.77
C ALA A 230 -24.90 -6.10 11.29
N ALA A 231 -24.58 -6.08 9.99
CA ALA A 231 -23.69 -5.06 9.43
C ALA A 231 -24.28 -3.65 9.53
N CYS A 232 -25.57 -3.46 9.21
CA CYS A 232 -26.24 -2.16 9.33
C CYS A 232 -26.29 -1.67 10.78
N SER A 233 -26.58 -2.57 11.74
CA SER A 233 -26.59 -2.21 13.18
C SER A 233 -25.20 -1.75 13.63
N GLU A 234 -24.16 -2.49 13.24
CA GLU A 234 -22.77 -2.13 13.57
C GLU A 234 -22.32 -0.84 12.88
N ILE A 235 -22.69 -0.61 11.61
CA ILE A 235 -22.40 0.65 10.90
C ILE A 235 -23.02 1.82 11.66
N VAL A 236 -24.29 1.75 12.05
CA VAL A 236 -24.97 2.83 12.78
C VAL A 236 -24.29 3.09 14.14
N GLU A 237 -23.98 2.03 14.89
CA GLU A 237 -23.27 2.12 16.18
C GLU A 237 -21.92 2.80 16.04
N ARG A 238 -21.08 2.32 15.12
CA ARG A 238 -19.69 2.78 14.96
C ARG A 238 -19.54 4.11 14.23
N THR A 239 -20.60 4.59 13.60
CA THR A 239 -20.59 5.89 12.90
C THR A 239 -21.38 6.96 13.64
N ALA A 240 -21.70 6.77 14.93
CA ALA A 240 -22.45 7.76 15.70
C ALA A 240 -21.82 9.17 15.64
N ASP A 241 -20.51 9.24 15.70
CA ASP A 241 -19.67 10.45 15.64
C ASP A 241 -19.20 10.83 14.22
N ARG A 242 -19.63 10.10 13.18
CA ARG A 242 -19.24 10.32 11.78
C ARG A 242 -20.33 11.04 11.00
N HIS A 243 -19.90 11.73 9.93
CA HIS A 243 -20.79 12.58 9.13
C HIS A 243 -21.11 12.01 7.75
N SER A 244 -20.18 11.26 7.13
CA SER A 244 -20.28 10.83 5.73
C SER A 244 -19.75 9.40 5.57
N CYS A 245 -20.65 8.41 5.58
CA CYS A 245 -20.32 7.00 5.43
C CYS A 245 -20.61 6.51 4.01
N LEU A 246 -19.56 6.10 3.28
CA LEU A 246 -19.67 5.48 1.96
C LEU A 246 -19.67 3.96 2.09
N ILE A 247 -20.74 3.30 1.62
CA ILE A 247 -20.94 1.86 1.71
C ILE A 247 -20.72 1.22 0.35
N PHE A 248 -19.84 0.22 0.26
CA PHE A 248 -19.62 -0.58 -0.94
C PHE A 248 -20.34 -1.91 -0.83
N ALA A 249 -21.37 -2.12 -1.65
CA ALA A 249 -22.15 -3.34 -1.69
C ALA A 249 -21.69 -4.30 -2.81
N SER A 250 -21.94 -5.60 -2.63
CA SER A 250 -21.54 -6.66 -3.57
C SER A 250 -22.35 -6.68 -4.86
N GLY A 251 -23.61 -6.25 -4.80
CA GLY A 251 -24.53 -6.24 -5.94
C GLY A 251 -25.72 -5.31 -5.71
N VAL A 252 -26.57 -5.17 -6.73
CA VAL A 252 -27.70 -4.21 -6.72
C VAL A 252 -28.77 -4.59 -5.70
N ALA A 253 -29.13 -5.89 -5.64
CA ALA A 253 -30.11 -6.38 -4.66
C ALA A 253 -29.58 -6.20 -3.23
N HIS A 254 -28.31 -6.52 -2.98
CA HIS A 254 -27.66 -6.33 -1.71
C HIS A 254 -27.60 -4.83 -1.30
N GLY A 255 -27.24 -3.92 -2.22
CA GLY A 255 -27.20 -2.49 -1.92
C GLY A 255 -28.57 -1.89 -1.59
N ARG A 256 -29.61 -2.29 -2.33
CA ARG A 256 -31.01 -1.89 -2.04
C ARG A 256 -31.47 -2.44 -0.69
N HIS A 257 -31.09 -3.64 -0.33
CA HIS A 257 -31.39 -4.25 0.96
C HIS A 257 -30.75 -3.48 2.11
N ILE A 258 -29.45 -3.14 2.00
CA ILE A 258 -28.76 -2.29 2.99
C ILE A 258 -29.49 -0.96 3.17
N ALA A 259 -29.81 -0.26 2.08
CA ALA A 259 -30.51 1.04 2.15
C ALA A 259 -31.91 0.91 2.80
N ARG A 260 -32.62 -0.19 2.54
CA ARG A 260 -33.92 -0.51 3.16
C ARG A 260 -33.77 -0.75 4.66
N VAL A 261 -32.83 -1.61 5.09
CA VAL A 261 -32.61 -1.94 6.51
C VAL A 261 -32.19 -0.71 7.31
N LEU A 262 -31.29 0.12 6.80
CA LEU A 262 -30.88 1.38 7.44
C LEU A 262 -32.10 2.29 7.68
N ARG A 263 -32.99 2.41 6.68
CA ARG A 263 -34.18 3.24 6.78
C ARG A 263 -35.24 2.65 7.71
N GLU A 264 -35.59 1.37 7.53
CA GLU A 264 -36.74 0.74 8.21
C GLU A 264 -36.42 0.36 9.65
N LYS A 265 -35.21 -0.17 9.94
CA LYS A 265 -34.84 -0.61 11.28
C LYS A 265 -34.11 0.44 12.11
N HIS A 266 -33.38 1.33 11.47
CA HIS A 266 -32.57 2.33 12.18
C HIS A 266 -33.04 3.79 11.98
N GLY A 267 -34.06 4.03 11.13
CA GLY A 267 -34.55 5.38 10.84
C GLY A 267 -33.54 6.27 10.11
N MET A 268 -32.50 5.66 9.51
CA MET A 268 -31.42 6.37 8.84
C MET A 268 -31.64 6.44 7.34
N GLU A 269 -31.70 7.66 6.79
CA GLU A 269 -31.73 7.83 5.33
C GLU A 269 -30.42 7.35 4.70
N CYS A 270 -30.52 6.48 3.70
CA CYS A 270 -29.40 6.00 2.91
C CYS A 270 -29.71 6.17 1.43
N GLY A 271 -28.87 6.95 0.74
CA GLY A 271 -28.90 7.03 -0.73
C GLY A 271 -28.35 5.74 -1.34
N PHE A 272 -28.85 5.39 -2.53
CA PHE A 272 -28.36 4.23 -3.28
C PHE A 272 -28.03 4.63 -4.71
N VAL A 273 -26.81 4.29 -5.17
CA VAL A 273 -26.36 4.52 -6.54
C VAL A 273 -25.77 3.26 -7.17
N CYS A 274 -26.17 2.99 -8.40
CA CYS A 274 -25.64 1.90 -9.23
C CYS A 274 -25.52 2.37 -10.69
N GLY A 275 -25.10 1.45 -11.58
CA GLY A 275 -24.96 1.78 -13.01
C GLY A 275 -26.25 2.26 -13.68
N GLU A 276 -27.40 1.80 -13.20
CA GLU A 276 -28.73 2.11 -13.73
C GLU A 276 -29.35 3.39 -13.14
N THR A 277 -28.74 3.99 -12.10
CA THR A 277 -29.27 5.21 -11.48
C THR A 277 -29.26 6.37 -12.49
N PRO A 278 -30.41 7.03 -12.74
CA PRO A 278 -30.49 8.18 -13.64
C PRO A 278 -29.50 9.29 -13.28
N ALA A 279 -28.99 9.99 -14.27
CA ALA A 279 -27.94 10.99 -14.09
C ALA A 279 -28.34 12.10 -13.10
N ASP A 280 -29.59 12.61 -13.21
CA ASP A 280 -30.10 13.67 -12.34
C ASP A 280 -30.25 13.21 -10.90
N GLU A 281 -30.80 12.01 -10.68
CA GLU A 281 -30.92 11.41 -9.34
C GLU A 281 -29.53 11.16 -8.73
N ARG A 282 -28.59 10.63 -9.54
CA ARG A 282 -27.20 10.44 -9.11
C ARG A 282 -26.56 11.75 -8.70
N ALA A 283 -26.69 12.80 -9.51
CA ALA A 283 -26.14 14.12 -9.23
C ALA A 283 -26.71 14.70 -7.92
N GLU A 284 -28.01 14.57 -7.69
CA GLU A 284 -28.66 15.02 -6.45
C GLU A 284 -28.14 14.26 -5.22
N LEU A 285 -28.09 12.92 -5.28
CA LEU A 285 -27.60 12.10 -4.16
C LEU A 285 -26.15 12.43 -3.83
N LEU A 286 -25.30 12.60 -4.85
CA LEU A 286 -23.89 12.95 -4.66
C LEU A 286 -23.71 14.37 -4.11
N ALA A 287 -24.49 15.35 -4.53
CA ALA A 287 -24.46 16.70 -3.99
C ALA A 287 -24.87 16.72 -2.50
N ARG A 288 -25.95 16.03 -2.16
CA ARG A 288 -26.40 15.88 -0.76
C ARG A 288 -25.33 15.18 0.11
N PHE A 289 -24.68 14.15 -0.41
CA PHE A 289 -23.63 13.41 0.31
C PHE A 289 -22.36 14.23 0.51
N ARG A 290 -22.02 15.13 -0.42
CA ARG A 290 -20.93 16.09 -0.26
C ARG A 290 -21.26 17.23 0.70
N GLY A 291 -22.52 17.43 1.02
CA GLY A 291 -22.97 18.58 1.81
C GLY A 291 -23.02 19.89 1.00
N ASP A 292 -23.06 19.80 -0.31
CA ASP A 292 -23.16 20.97 -1.22
C ASP A 292 -24.56 21.60 -1.10
N SER A 293 -24.69 22.59 -0.23
CA SER A 293 -25.95 23.29 0.01
C SER A 293 -26.44 24.13 -1.19
N SER A 294 -25.55 24.44 -2.14
CA SER A 294 -25.83 25.28 -3.31
C SER A 294 -26.52 24.56 -4.50
N GLY A 295 -26.58 23.22 -4.46
CA GLY A 295 -27.12 22.40 -5.56
C GLY A 295 -28.45 21.72 -5.29
N THR A 296 -29.03 21.86 -4.11
CA THR A 296 -30.30 21.22 -3.74
C THR A 296 -31.46 22.15 -4.03
N LEU A 297 -32.29 21.84 -5.03
CA LEU A 297 -33.45 22.63 -5.47
C LEU A 297 -34.51 22.89 -4.37
N PHE A 298 -34.44 22.24 -3.20
CA PHE A 298 -35.42 22.33 -2.13
C PHE A 298 -34.85 22.25 -0.70
N GLY A 299 -33.58 22.62 -0.43
CA GLY A 299 -33.03 22.66 0.93
C GLY A 299 -33.05 21.28 1.63
N ARG A 300 -32.90 20.18 0.89
CA ARG A 300 -32.90 18.82 1.46
C ARG A 300 -31.71 18.62 2.39
N ARG A 301 -31.92 17.86 3.47
CA ARG A 301 -30.89 17.60 4.48
C ARG A 301 -29.68 16.88 3.86
N PRO A 302 -28.46 17.16 4.37
CA PRO A 302 -27.27 16.38 4.02
C PRO A 302 -27.51 14.87 4.22
N LEU A 303 -26.92 14.07 3.33
CA LEU A 303 -27.04 12.62 3.36
C LEU A 303 -25.83 12.03 4.07
N LYS A 304 -26.04 11.31 5.18
CA LYS A 304 -24.95 10.67 5.93
C LYS A 304 -24.49 9.36 5.30
N TYR A 305 -25.41 8.52 4.83
CA TYR A 305 -25.11 7.22 4.27
C TYR A 305 -25.37 7.19 2.77
N LEU A 306 -24.36 6.73 2.02
CA LEU A 306 -24.47 6.50 0.59
C LEU A 306 -23.98 5.10 0.26
N CYS A 307 -24.87 4.23 -0.20
CA CYS A 307 -24.55 2.88 -0.64
C CYS A 307 -24.34 2.87 -2.16
N ASN A 308 -23.29 2.21 -2.62
CA ASN A 308 -22.99 2.13 -4.03
C ASN A 308 -22.58 0.74 -4.50
N VAL A 309 -22.82 0.48 -5.80
CA VAL A 309 -22.40 -0.73 -6.50
C VAL A 309 -21.63 -0.34 -7.76
N ASN A 310 -20.32 -0.61 -7.76
CA ASN A 310 -19.41 -0.44 -8.91
C ASN A 310 -19.34 0.98 -9.54
N VAL A 311 -19.89 2.02 -8.93
CA VAL A 311 -19.97 3.36 -9.52
C VAL A 311 -18.98 4.34 -8.89
N LEU A 312 -18.80 4.29 -7.57
CA LEU A 312 -18.00 5.27 -6.84
C LEU A 312 -16.58 4.80 -6.49
N THR A 313 -16.14 3.70 -7.08
CA THR A 313 -14.78 3.16 -6.92
C THR A 313 -13.73 3.99 -7.65
N THR A 314 -14.09 4.61 -8.77
CA THR A 314 -13.23 5.49 -9.56
C THR A 314 -13.97 6.79 -9.86
N GLY A 315 -13.26 7.89 -10.08
CA GLY A 315 -13.85 9.16 -10.56
C GLY A 315 -14.71 9.92 -9.54
N PHE A 316 -14.99 9.42 -8.35
CA PHE A 316 -15.81 10.10 -7.35
C PHE A 316 -14.97 10.97 -6.42
N ASP A 317 -15.27 12.25 -6.33
CA ASP A 317 -14.60 13.20 -5.44
C ASP A 317 -15.56 13.70 -4.34
N ALA A 318 -15.31 13.21 -3.11
CA ALA A 318 -16.00 13.64 -1.88
C ALA A 318 -14.99 13.64 -0.73
N PRO A 319 -14.30 14.76 -0.48
CA PRO A 319 -13.28 14.85 0.55
C PRO A 319 -13.81 14.66 1.98
N ASN A 320 -15.09 14.93 2.20
CA ASN A 320 -15.79 14.81 3.48
C ASN A 320 -16.01 13.36 3.96
N ILE A 321 -15.72 12.33 3.16
CA ILE A 321 -15.89 10.93 3.57
C ILE A 321 -15.01 10.63 4.78
N ASP A 322 -15.64 10.38 5.93
CA ASP A 322 -15.01 10.06 7.22
C ASP A 322 -15.27 8.61 7.67
N CYS A 323 -16.08 7.87 6.91
CA CYS A 323 -16.26 6.42 7.10
C CYS A 323 -16.41 5.72 5.75
N ILE A 324 -15.83 4.52 5.65
CA ILE A 324 -15.99 3.59 4.53
C ILE A 324 -16.41 2.23 5.09
N ALA A 325 -17.54 1.70 4.62
CA ALA A 325 -17.99 0.36 4.98
C ALA A 325 -17.85 -0.60 3.77
N LEU A 326 -17.00 -1.60 3.92
CA LEU A 326 -16.69 -2.59 2.89
C LEU A 326 -17.56 -3.83 3.08
N LEU A 327 -18.78 -3.81 2.52
CA LEU A 327 -19.68 -4.97 2.44
C LEU A 327 -19.50 -5.73 1.12
N ARG A 328 -18.39 -5.51 0.46
CA ARG A 328 -18.00 -6.16 -0.77
C ARG A 328 -16.64 -6.86 -0.59
N PRO A 329 -16.64 -8.18 -0.38
CA PRO A 329 -15.42 -8.97 -0.52
C PRO A 329 -14.85 -8.87 -1.92
N THR A 330 -13.53 -8.82 -2.05
CA THR A 330 -12.84 -8.82 -3.35
C THR A 330 -11.54 -9.60 -3.27
N MET A 331 -11.17 -10.23 -4.38
CA MET A 331 -9.85 -10.83 -4.59
C MET A 331 -8.87 -9.82 -5.20
N SER A 332 -9.35 -8.62 -5.57
CA SER A 332 -8.55 -7.57 -6.19
C SER A 332 -7.97 -6.60 -5.17
N PRO A 333 -6.66 -6.65 -4.88
CA PRO A 333 -6.02 -5.66 -4.03
C PRO A 333 -6.11 -4.24 -4.61
N GLY A 334 -6.09 -4.10 -5.95
CA GLY A 334 -6.29 -2.83 -6.62
C GLY A 334 -7.67 -2.23 -6.36
N LEU A 335 -8.73 -3.05 -6.42
CA LEU A 335 -10.10 -2.61 -6.09
C LEU A 335 -10.21 -2.19 -4.61
N LEU A 336 -9.59 -2.94 -3.70
CA LEU A 336 -9.54 -2.57 -2.28
C LEU A 336 -8.90 -1.21 -2.08
N VAL A 337 -7.72 -0.97 -2.69
CA VAL A 337 -7.01 0.33 -2.62
C VAL A 337 -7.87 1.46 -3.18
N GLN A 338 -8.61 1.23 -4.27
CA GLN A 338 -9.51 2.23 -4.85
C GLN A 338 -10.69 2.54 -3.94
N MET A 339 -11.33 1.53 -3.33
CA MET A 339 -12.46 1.71 -2.40
C MET A 339 -12.01 2.50 -1.16
N VAL A 340 -10.95 2.04 -0.50
CA VAL A 340 -10.40 2.69 0.71
C VAL A 340 -9.81 4.05 0.38
N GLY A 341 -9.26 4.21 -0.81
CA GLY A 341 -8.70 5.45 -1.32
C GLY A 341 -9.65 6.64 -1.35
N ARG A 342 -10.97 6.41 -1.30
CA ARG A 342 -11.96 7.49 -1.17
C ARG A 342 -11.84 8.22 0.17
N GLY A 343 -11.38 7.54 1.23
CA GLY A 343 -11.18 8.10 2.57
C GLY A 343 -9.89 8.87 2.78
N PHE A 344 -8.91 8.76 1.89
CA PHE A 344 -7.61 9.42 2.07
C PHE A 344 -7.62 10.95 1.93
N ARG A 345 -8.66 11.54 1.33
CA ARG A 345 -8.69 12.98 1.11
C ARG A 345 -8.80 13.74 2.41
N LEU A 346 -8.05 14.84 2.51
CA LEU A 346 -8.13 15.76 3.64
C LEU A 346 -9.42 16.58 3.57
N HIS A 347 -10.05 16.78 4.73
CA HIS A 347 -11.19 17.68 4.87
C HIS A 347 -11.20 18.29 6.28
N PRO A 348 -11.59 19.57 6.45
CA PRO A 348 -11.58 20.22 7.77
C PRO A 348 -12.47 19.56 8.82
N SER A 349 -13.53 18.84 8.39
CA SER A 349 -14.49 18.20 9.32
C SER A 349 -14.02 16.82 9.80
N LYS A 350 -12.86 16.32 9.41
CA LYS A 350 -12.40 14.98 9.82
C LYS A 350 -10.93 14.98 10.21
N GLN A 351 -10.57 14.16 11.20
CA GLN A 351 -9.20 13.91 11.64
C GLN A 351 -8.65 12.61 11.03
N ASP A 352 -9.52 11.61 10.87
CA ASP A 352 -9.23 10.31 10.28
C ASP A 352 -10.42 9.83 9.43
N CYS A 353 -10.26 8.69 8.76
CA CYS A 353 -11.36 7.99 8.12
C CYS A 353 -11.44 6.56 8.68
N LEU A 354 -12.61 6.21 9.21
CA LEU A 354 -12.91 4.87 9.71
C LEU A 354 -13.19 3.92 8.54
N VAL A 355 -12.51 2.78 8.51
CA VAL A 355 -12.75 1.71 7.53
C VAL A 355 -13.32 0.50 8.27
N LEU A 356 -14.56 0.14 7.97
CA LEU A 356 -15.24 -1.03 8.50
C LEU A 356 -15.20 -2.15 7.46
N ASP A 357 -14.46 -3.22 7.73
CA ASP A 357 -14.29 -4.33 6.79
C ASP A 357 -15.15 -5.55 7.19
N PHE A 358 -16.30 -5.69 6.54
CA PHE A 358 -17.21 -6.84 6.66
C PHE A 358 -16.87 -7.95 5.66
N GLY A 359 -16.03 -7.66 4.68
CA GLY A 359 -15.65 -8.57 3.60
C GLY A 359 -14.38 -9.38 3.86
N GLY A 360 -13.68 -9.15 4.98
CA GLY A 360 -12.40 -9.77 5.27
C GLY A 360 -11.29 -9.38 4.27
N ASN A 361 -11.41 -8.20 3.67
CA ASN A 361 -10.49 -7.76 2.63
C ASN A 361 -9.09 -7.46 3.18
N ILE A 362 -9.03 -6.82 4.35
CA ILE A 362 -7.74 -6.47 4.98
C ILE A 362 -7.01 -7.73 5.48
N GLU A 363 -7.76 -8.73 5.97
CA GLU A 363 -7.16 -10.02 6.34
C GLU A 363 -6.62 -10.77 5.12
N ARG A 364 -7.32 -10.67 3.98
CA ARG A 364 -6.96 -11.33 2.73
C ARG A 364 -5.76 -10.68 2.04
N HIS A 365 -5.69 -9.35 2.01
CA HIS A 365 -4.71 -8.58 1.24
C HIS A 365 -3.62 -7.95 2.09
N GLY A 366 -3.76 -7.96 3.41
CA GLY A 366 -2.89 -7.24 4.33
C GLY A 366 -3.25 -5.74 4.46
N PRO A 367 -2.47 -5.01 5.26
CA PRO A 367 -2.62 -3.57 5.44
C PRO A 367 -2.50 -2.81 4.11
N ILE A 368 -3.32 -1.77 3.92
CA ILE A 368 -3.45 -1.03 2.65
C ILE A 368 -2.12 -0.45 2.14
N ASP A 369 -1.25 -0.06 3.05
CA ASP A 369 0.06 0.51 2.76
C ASP A 369 1.17 -0.55 2.52
N GLN A 370 0.85 -1.83 2.69
CA GLN A 370 1.74 -2.98 2.49
C GLN A 370 1.25 -3.94 1.39
N ILE A 371 0.25 -3.54 0.64
CA ILE A 371 -0.27 -4.38 -0.43
C ILE A 371 0.81 -4.56 -1.49
N THR A 372 1.39 -5.77 -1.52
CA THR A 372 2.31 -6.23 -2.55
C THR A 372 1.66 -7.34 -3.36
N VAL A 373 1.79 -7.28 -4.67
CA VAL A 373 1.30 -8.37 -5.53
C VAL A 373 2.43 -9.37 -5.75
N VAL A 374 2.21 -10.61 -5.28
CA VAL A 374 3.12 -11.72 -5.51
C VAL A 374 3.13 -12.07 -6.99
N ARG A 375 4.32 -12.14 -7.60
CA ARG A 375 4.46 -12.62 -8.99
C ARG A 375 4.01 -14.08 -9.07
N PRO A 376 3.26 -14.49 -10.09
CA PRO A 376 3.01 -15.90 -10.35
C PRO A 376 4.34 -16.66 -10.49
N GLY A 377 4.60 -17.60 -9.56
CA GLY A 377 5.86 -18.37 -9.53
C GLY A 377 7.00 -17.80 -8.68
N GLY A 378 6.85 -16.63 -8.05
CA GLY A 378 7.82 -16.07 -7.12
C GLY A 378 7.72 -16.69 -5.72
N LYS A 379 8.87 -17.03 -5.13
CA LYS A 379 8.98 -17.46 -3.71
C LYS A 379 8.99 -16.29 -2.72
N GLU A 380 8.46 -15.15 -3.07
CA GLU A 380 8.35 -14.01 -2.16
C GLU A 380 7.11 -14.21 -1.27
N GLY A 381 7.26 -13.93 0.02
CA GLY A 381 6.25 -14.21 1.05
C GLY A 381 4.89 -13.61 0.71
N GLY A 382 3.83 -14.31 1.13
CA GLY A 382 2.45 -13.86 0.96
C GLY A 382 2.18 -12.47 1.55
N PRO A 383 0.95 -11.95 1.42
CA PRO A 383 0.58 -10.65 1.96
C PRO A 383 0.97 -10.55 3.43
N ALA A 384 1.41 -9.36 3.86
CA ALA A 384 1.78 -9.14 5.25
C ALA A 384 0.61 -9.54 6.16
N PRO A 385 0.81 -10.45 7.14
CA PRO A 385 -0.30 -10.95 7.94
C PRO A 385 -0.89 -9.83 8.79
N ALA A 386 -2.22 -9.70 8.74
CA ALA A 386 -3.01 -8.87 9.63
C ALA A 386 -3.67 -9.73 10.70
N LYS A 387 -3.93 -9.15 11.89
CA LYS A 387 -4.72 -9.76 12.95
C LYS A 387 -5.78 -8.81 13.48
N GLU A 388 -6.85 -9.38 13.99
CA GLU A 388 -7.93 -8.64 14.63
C GLU A 388 -7.68 -8.54 16.14
N CYS A 389 -7.90 -7.36 16.71
CA CYS A 389 -7.93 -7.18 18.15
C CYS A 389 -9.22 -7.75 18.73
N PRO A 390 -9.19 -8.67 19.71
CA PRO A 390 -10.40 -9.27 20.26
C PRO A 390 -11.26 -8.28 21.06
N GLU A 391 -10.68 -7.15 21.51
CA GLU A 391 -11.35 -6.16 22.35
C GLU A 391 -12.07 -5.08 21.52
N CYS A 392 -11.36 -4.43 20.59
CA CYS A 392 -11.91 -3.31 19.83
C CYS A 392 -12.11 -3.61 18.33
N HIS A 393 -11.79 -4.84 17.91
CA HIS A 393 -11.87 -5.30 16.51
C HIS A 393 -10.99 -4.53 15.53
N ALA A 394 -9.97 -3.79 16.01
CA ALA A 394 -9.01 -3.14 15.14
C ALA A 394 -8.24 -4.19 14.31
N LEU A 395 -8.19 -3.98 13.00
CA LEU A 395 -7.36 -4.78 12.09
C LEU A 395 -5.96 -4.16 12.04
N ILE A 396 -5.00 -4.87 12.59
CA ILE A 396 -3.63 -4.41 12.78
C ILE A 396 -2.64 -5.41 12.18
N ALA A 397 -1.41 -4.97 11.89
CA ALA A 397 -0.37 -5.90 11.47
C ALA A 397 -0.13 -6.97 12.55
N ALA A 398 0.12 -8.23 12.16
CA ALA A 398 0.19 -9.36 13.11
C ALA A 398 1.32 -9.23 14.14
N GLY A 399 2.35 -8.42 13.88
CA GLY A 399 3.49 -8.21 14.77
C GLY A 399 3.22 -7.38 16.04
N TYR A 400 2.05 -6.78 16.21
CA TYR A 400 1.75 -5.98 17.41
C TYR A 400 1.58 -6.84 18.66
N ALA A 401 2.34 -6.55 19.73
CA ALA A 401 2.14 -7.13 21.06
C ALA A 401 1.03 -6.39 21.84
N VAL A 402 0.80 -5.11 21.53
CA VAL A 402 -0.23 -4.27 22.17
C VAL A 402 -1.06 -3.64 21.06
N CYS A 403 -2.38 -3.69 21.20
CA CYS A 403 -3.25 -3.01 20.26
C CYS A 403 -3.06 -1.49 20.36
N PRO A 404 -2.75 -0.82 19.27
CA PRO A 404 -2.51 0.62 19.28
C PRO A 404 -3.80 1.44 19.43
N ASP A 405 -4.96 0.83 19.16
CA ASP A 405 -6.25 1.51 19.24
C ASP A 405 -6.83 1.46 20.66
N CYS A 406 -6.79 0.31 21.35
CA CYS A 406 -7.39 0.16 22.68
C CYS A 406 -6.41 -0.24 23.79
N GLY A 407 -5.15 -0.50 23.48
CA GLY A 407 -4.15 -0.93 24.46
C GLY A 407 -4.24 -2.40 24.89
N TYR A 408 -5.09 -3.23 24.25
CA TYR A 408 -5.18 -4.66 24.54
C TYR A 408 -3.83 -5.35 24.32
N ARG A 409 -3.36 -6.11 25.30
CA ARG A 409 -2.13 -6.91 25.19
C ARG A 409 -2.48 -8.30 24.68
N PHE A 410 -1.95 -8.63 23.50
CA PHE A 410 -2.13 -9.95 22.93
C PHE A 410 -1.36 -10.99 23.78
N PRO A 411 -1.97 -12.17 24.06
CA PRO A 411 -1.25 -13.26 24.66
C PRO A 411 -0.07 -13.66 23.75
N PRO A 412 1.08 -14.05 24.32
CA PRO A 412 2.17 -14.58 23.52
C PRO A 412 1.67 -15.78 22.71
N PRO A 413 2.08 -15.92 21.44
CA PRO A 413 1.64 -17.05 20.62
C PRO A 413 2.05 -18.36 21.28
N ASP A 414 1.12 -19.33 21.34
CA ASP A 414 1.39 -20.67 21.82
C ASP A 414 2.61 -21.23 21.07
N ARG A 415 3.63 -21.64 21.84
CA ARG A 415 4.90 -22.16 21.33
C ARG A 415 4.69 -23.49 20.59
N ARG A 416 4.16 -23.48 19.39
CA ARG A 416 4.45 -24.50 18.40
C ARG A 416 5.72 -24.09 17.68
N GLN A 417 6.83 -24.56 18.19
CA GLN A 417 8.19 -24.65 17.63
C GLN A 417 8.38 -24.07 16.21
N HIS A 418 8.37 -22.75 16.09
CA HIS A 418 9.12 -22.00 15.06
C HIS A 418 9.54 -20.68 15.72
N GLU A 419 10.84 -20.52 15.88
CA GLU A 419 11.49 -19.35 16.47
C GLU A 419 11.21 -18.08 15.63
N ALA A 420 10.14 -17.37 15.93
CA ALA A 420 9.93 -15.99 15.48
C ALA A 420 9.67 -15.13 16.72
N LYS A 421 10.60 -14.24 17.03
CA LYS A 421 10.48 -13.26 18.11
C LYS A 421 9.57 -12.11 17.72
N PRO A 422 8.72 -11.58 18.63
CA PRO A 422 7.87 -10.42 18.34
C PRO A 422 8.71 -9.13 18.22
N SER A 423 8.39 -8.30 17.24
CA SER A 423 8.91 -6.96 17.06
C SER A 423 7.93 -5.93 17.66
N GLU A 424 8.42 -4.92 18.37
CA GLU A 424 7.66 -3.80 18.91
C GLU A 424 7.47 -2.65 17.89
N ALA A 425 7.30 -2.94 16.63
CA ALA A 425 7.26 -1.93 15.58
C ALA A 425 5.83 -1.43 15.27
N GLY A 426 5.71 -0.14 15.05
CA GLY A 426 4.48 0.62 14.80
C GLY A 426 3.55 0.14 13.69
N ILE A 427 2.35 0.73 13.59
CA ILE A 427 1.21 0.31 12.71
C ILE A 427 1.52 0.43 11.22
N LEU A 428 2.55 1.19 10.90
CA LEU A 428 2.92 1.46 9.52
C LEU A 428 4.19 0.66 9.15
N SER A 429 4.28 -0.04 8.00
CA SER A 429 5.49 -0.70 7.52
C SER A 429 6.59 0.33 7.26
N GLY A 430 7.84 0.07 7.67
CA GLY A 430 8.95 1.02 7.50
C GLY A 430 9.08 2.09 8.58
N GLU A 431 8.22 2.11 9.61
CA GLU A 431 8.49 2.91 10.80
C GLU A 431 9.71 2.33 11.50
N VAL A 432 10.76 3.13 11.57
CA VAL A 432 12.02 2.77 12.22
C VAL A 432 11.91 3.16 13.68
N THR A 433 11.78 2.18 14.55
CA THR A 433 11.89 2.40 15.98
C THR A 433 13.31 2.09 16.41
N ILE A 434 13.95 3.03 17.09
CA ILE A 434 15.26 2.83 17.72
C ILE A 434 15.02 2.74 19.21
N THR A 435 15.29 1.56 19.79
CA THR A 435 15.10 1.30 21.21
C THR A 435 16.43 0.92 21.85
N GLU A 436 16.76 1.55 22.97
CA GLU A 436 17.91 1.15 23.79
C GLU A 436 17.46 0.16 24.85
N TYR A 437 18.15 -0.97 24.93
CA TYR A 437 17.92 -1.98 25.96
C TYR A 437 19.14 -2.12 26.85
N LYS A 438 18.91 -2.19 28.17
CA LYS A 438 19.92 -2.61 29.12
C LYS A 438 20.05 -4.14 29.05
N VAL A 439 21.25 -4.63 28.83
CA VAL A 439 21.54 -6.07 28.77
C VAL A 439 21.73 -6.61 30.19
N GLN A 440 21.03 -7.69 30.50
CA GLN A 440 21.10 -8.38 31.79
C GLN A 440 22.10 -9.53 31.73
N ASP A 441 22.18 -10.19 30.56
CA ASP A 441 23.02 -11.38 30.38
C ASP A 441 23.32 -11.55 28.87
N VAL A 442 24.44 -12.24 28.55
CA VAL A 442 24.85 -12.51 27.16
C VAL A 442 25.23 -13.98 27.04
N TYR A 443 24.70 -14.66 26.03
CA TYR A 443 24.99 -16.07 25.76
C TYR A 443 25.60 -16.23 24.37
N TYR A 444 26.60 -17.07 24.27
CA TYR A 444 27.31 -17.36 23.04
C TYR A 444 27.14 -18.83 22.66
N ALA A 445 26.77 -19.10 21.41
CA ALA A 445 26.58 -20.45 20.90
C ALA A 445 27.01 -20.59 19.44
N VAL A 446 27.48 -21.77 19.07
CA VAL A 446 27.73 -22.10 17.66
C VAL A 446 26.39 -22.36 16.97
N HIS A 447 26.17 -21.70 15.85
CA HIS A 447 24.94 -21.85 15.05
C HIS A 447 25.26 -22.35 13.64
N THR A 448 24.58 -23.42 13.24
CA THR A 448 24.60 -23.95 11.88
C THR A 448 23.22 -23.75 11.22
N LYS A 449 23.20 -23.25 10.01
CA LYS A 449 21.94 -23.04 9.30
C LYS A 449 21.24 -24.37 9.03
N ARG A 450 19.99 -24.50 9.42
CA ARG A 450 19.19 -25.72 9.25
C ARG A 450 19.13 -26.14 7.76
N GLY A 451 19.50 -27.39 7.45
CA GLY A 451 19.55 -27.92 6.10
C GLY A 451 20.78 -27.52 5.28
N ALA A 452 21.78 -26.89 5.91
CA ALA A 452 23.06 -26.64 5.27
C ALA A 452 23.91 -27.95 5.21
N PRO A 453 24.77 -28.10 4.19
CA PRO A 453 25.70 -29.23 4.10
C PRO A 453 26.68 -29.23 5.29
N PRO A 454 27.29 -30.39 5.65
CA PRO A 454 28.14 -30.51 6.82
C PRO A 454 29.37 -29.58 6.83
N ASP A 455 29.84 -29.17 5.69
CA ASP A 455 30.98 -28.29 5.45
C ASP A 455 30.62 -26.81 5.32
N ALA A 456 29.34 -26.47 5.55
CA ALA A 456 28.88 -25.07 5.46
C ALA A 456 29.50 -24.22 6.59
N PRO A 457 29.90 -22.95 6.31
CA PRO A 457 30.46 -22.06 7.29
C PRO A 457 29.50 -21.82 8.46
N LYS A 458 29.99 -22.01 9.67
CA LYS A 458 29.25 -21.80 10.93
C LYS A 458 29.31 -20.34 11.35
N THR A 459 28.40 -19.93 12.23
CA THR A 459 28.37 -18.58 12.79
C THR A 459 28.33 -18.65 14.32
N MET A 460 28.94 -17.67 15.01
CA MET A 460 28.70 -17.47 16.42
C MET A 460 27.38 -16.69 16.57
N ARG A 461 26.43 -17.28 17.29
CA ARG A 461 25.20 -16.62 17.69
C ARG A 461 25.42 -15.98 19.05
N VAL A 462 25.04 -14.71 19.17
CA VAL A 462 25.09 -13.95 20.42
C VAL A 462 23.67 -13.58 20.80
N ASP A 463 23.23 -14.03 21.97
CA ASP A 463 21.90 -13.76 22.52
C ASP A 463 22.02 -12.82 23.71
N TYR A 464 21.42 -11.63 23.59
CA TYR A 464 21.36 -10.62 24.65
C TYR A 464 20.03 -10.71 25.38
N ARG A 465 20.09 -10.96 26.70
CA ARG A 465 18.92 -10.94 27.57
C ARG A 465 18.63 -9.51 27.98
N VAL A 466 17.49 -8.96 27.54
CA VAL A 466 17.11 -7.56 27.79
C VAL A 466 15.84 -7.43 28.63
N GLY A 467 15.30 -8.54 29.11
CA GLY A 467 14.12 -8.63 29.97
C GLY A 467 13.92 -10.03 30.52
N LEU A 468 12.85 -10.27 31.30
CA LEU A 468 12.56 -11.58 31.88
C LEU A 468 12.44 -12.68 30.82
N ASP A 469 11.74 -12.38 29.69
CA ASP A 469 11.54 -13.28 28.55
C ASP A 469 11.86 -12.60 27.21
N HIS A 470 12.63 -11.51 27.25
CA HIS A 470 12.96 -10.76 26.05
C HIS A 470 14.43 -10.90 25.69
N TRP A 471 14.69 -11.35 24.47
CA TRP A 471 16.02 -11.63 23.94
C TRP A 471 16.21 -10.92 22.59
N GLN A 472 17.43 -10.42 22.37
CA GLN A 472 17.87 -9.93 21.06
C GLN A 472 19.06 -10.77 20.60
N SER A 473 19.13 -11.09 19.32
CA SER A 473 20.15 -11.98 18.79
C SER A 473 20.85 -11.38 17.58
N GLU A 474 22.14 -11.68 17.46
CA GLU A 474 22.93 -11.41 16.26
C GLU A 474 23.81 -12.61 15.89
N TRP A 475 24.24 -12.64 14.63
CA TRP A 475 25.08 -13.73 14.10
C TRP A 475 26.38 -13.16 13.58
N ILE A 476 27.49 -13.61 14.11
CA ILE A 476 28.86 -13.17 13.82
C ILE A 476 29.51 -14.21 12.91
N CYS A 477 29.92 -13.79 11.72
CA CYS A 477 30.29 -14.68 10.61
C CYS A 477 31.82 -14.83 10.51
N PHE A 478 32.47 -15.56 11.40
CA PHE A 478 33.94 -15.73 11.40
C PHE A 478 34.44 -16.59 10.24
N GLU A 479 33.71 -17.61 9.82
CA GLU A 479 34.09 -18.56 8.76
C GLU A 479 33.69 -18.12 7.35
N HIS A 480 33.01 -16.98 7.23
CA HIS A 480 32.57 -16.43 5.95
C HIS A 480 33.67 -15.58 5.30
N THR A 481 33.46 -15.22 4.02
CA THR A 481 34.37 -14.35 3.27
C THR A 481 33.75 -12.97 3.01
N GLY A 482 34.56 -12.02 2.53
CA GLY A 482 34.09 -10.71 2.12
C GLY A 482 33.54 -9.85 3.26
N TYR A 483 32.47 -9.12 3.01
CA TYR A 483 31.87 -8.17 3.95
C TYR A 483 31.41 -8.77 5.29
N ALA A 484 30.91 -10.00 5.27
CA ALA A 484 30.47 -10.69 6.49
C ALA A 484 31.65 -10.96 7.44
N ARG A 485 32.79 -11.41 6.90
CA ARG A 485 34.03 -11.58 7.68
C ARG A 485 34.55 -10.26 8.23
N GLN A 486 34.56 -9.19 7.42
CA GLN A 486 35.02 -7.88 7.88
C GLN A 486 34.18 -7.36 9.06
N LYS A 487 32.87 -7.55 9.04
CA LYS A 487 32.01 -7.21 10.19
C LYS A 487 32.34 -8.04 11.43
N ALA A 488 32.60 -9.32 11.28
CA ALA A 488 32.99 -10.19 12.38
C ALA A 488 34.31 -9.74 13.01
N VAL A 489 35.30 -9.39 12.19
CA VAL A 489 36.59 -8.82 12.64
C VAL A 489 36.39 -7.54 13.46
N GLN A 490 35.60 -6.59 12.93
CA GLN A 490 35.31 -5.33 13.61
C GLN A 490 34.52 -5.53 14.92
N TRP A 491 33.59 -6.50 14.94
CA TRP A 491 32.82 -6.84 16.13
C TRP A 491 33.75 -7.37 17.24
N TRP A 492 34.69 -8.28 16.88
CA TRP A 492 35.66 -8.90 17.80
C TRP A 492 36.65 -7.89 18.35
N GLN A 493 37.29 -7.11 17.48
CA GLN A 493 38.31 -6.11 17.85
C GLN A 493 37.81 -5.04 18.83
N LYS A 494 36.50 -4.75 18.82
CA LYS A 494 35.88 -3.83 19.76
C LYS A 494 35.66 -4.45 21.17
N ARG A 495 35.75 -5.77 21.31
CA ARG A 495 35.32 -6.52 22.51
C ARG A 495 36.38 -7.38 23.13
N SER A 496 37.38 -7.75 22.37
CA SER A 496 38.43 -8.67 22.85
C SER A 496 39.81 -8.16 22.48
N PRO A 497 40.79 -8.27 23.41
CA PRO A 497 42.19 -8.05 23.12
C PRO A 497 42.83 -9.23 22.38
N ASP A 498 42.19 -10.40 22.39
CA ASP A 498 42.70 -11.61 21.76
C ASP A 498 42.63 -11.56 20.23
N PRO A 499 43.49 -12.32 19.52
CA PRO A 499 43.46 -12.42 18.08
C PRO A 499 42.07 -12.84 17.57
N VAL A 500 41.69 -12.33 16.39
CA VAL A 500 40.39 -12.65 15.79
C VAL A 500 40.31 -14.14 15.44
N PRO A 501 39.32 -14.88 15.97
CA PRO A 501 39.18 -16.30 15.69
C PRO A 501 38.88 -16.59 14.21
N ASP A 502 39.36 -17.73 13.73
CA ASP A 502 39.06 -18.19 12.36
C ASP A 502 37.81 -19.08 12.31
N THR A 503 37.38 -19.65 13.43
CA THR A 503 36.21 -20.52 13.54
C THR A 503 35.18 -19.97 14.54
N ALA A 504 33.92 -20.32 14.33
CA ALA A 504 32.86 -19.98 15.27
C ALA A 504 33.00 -20.69 16.62
N GLU A 505 33.52 -21.93 16.63
CA GLU A 505 33.79 -22.70 17.85
C GLU A 505 34.81 -21.98 18.73
N ARG A 506 35.95 -21.57 18.15
CA ARG A 506 37.00 -20.87 18.91
C ARG A 506 36.51 -19.53 19.45
N ALA A 507 35.69 -18.80 18.65
CA ALA A 507 35.08 -17.55 19.10
C ALA A 507 34.16 -17.76 20.33
N VAL A 508 33.36 -18.82 20.32
CA VAL A 508 32.46 -19.18 21.43
C VAL A 508 33.25 -19.62 22.68
N GLU A 509 34.32 -20.39 22.51
CA GLU A 509 35.18 -20.80 23.63
C GLU A 509 35.78 -19.58 24.34
N VAL A 510 36.41 -18.68 23.61
CA VAL A 510 37.04 -17.48 24.19
C VAL A 510 35.97 -16.57 24.81
N ALA A 511 34.82 -16.40 24.16
CA ALA A 511 33.74 -15.58 24.69
C ALA A 511 33.15 -16.14 25.99
N ASN A 512 32.96 -17.47 26.10
CA ASN A 512 32.49 -18.15 27.32
C ASN A 512 33.53 -18.18 28.43
N ALA A 513 34.83 -18.10 28.09
CA ALA A 513 35.92 -17.96 29.04
C ALA A 513 36.11 -16.52 29.58
N GLY A 514 35.24 -15.58 29.16
CA GLY A 514 35.29 -14.17 29.58
C GLY A 514 36.24 -13.29 28.75
N GLY A 515 36.79 -13.79 27.64
CA GLY A 515 37.69 -13.03 26.75
C GLY A 515 37.02 -11.97 25.88
N VAL A 516 35.72 -11.68 26.14
CA VAL A 516 34.94 -10.68 25.40
C VAL A 516 34.29 -9.70 26.39
N ALA A 517 34.45 -8.40 26.16
CA ALA A 517 33.84 -7.36 26.97
C ALA A 517 32.32 -7.52 27.08
N PHE A 518 31.78 -7.41 28.27
CA PHE A 518 30.34 -7.49 28.52
C PHE A 518 29.63 -6.34 27.81
N THR A 519 28.52 -6.65 27.18
CA THR A 519 27.68 -5.62 26.52
C THR A 519 26.65 -5.11 27.53
N GLU A 520 26.78 -3.86 27.97
CA GLU A 520 25.91 -3.23 28.98
C GLU A 520 24.58 -2.79 28.39
N LYS A 521 24.61 -2.24 27.15
CA LYS A 521 23.42 -1.83 26.43
C LYS A 521 23.55 -2.15 24.94
N ILE A 522 22.42 -2.40 24.32
CA ILE A 522 22.28 -2.51 22.88
C ILE A 522 21.24 -1.51 22.36
N THR A 523 21.52 -0.92 21.19
CA THR A 523 20.57 -0.12 20.44
C THR A 523 20.02 -0.97 19.32
N VAL A 524 18.73 -1.22 19.36
CA VAL A 524 18.01 -2.06 18.39
C VAL A 524 17.21 -1.18 17.45
N ARG A 525 17.40 -1.38 16.17
CA ARG A 525 16.59 -0.80 15.10
C ARG A 525 15.58 -1.83 14.65
N SER A 526 14.32 -1.58 14.97
CA SER A 526 13.16 -2.34 14.48
C SER A 526 12.54 -1.61 13.31
N VAL A 527 12.32 -2.31 12.22
CA VAL A 527 11.63 -1.78 11.04
C VAL A 527 10.36 -2.58 10.86
N ALA A 528 9.22 -1.90 10.91
CA ALA A 528 7.95 -2.55 10.69
C ALA A 528 7.93 -3.24 9.32
N GLY A 529 7.67 -4.57 9.31
CA GLY A 529 7.71 -5.40 8.11
C GLY A 529 9.03 -6.14 7.86
N GLU A 530 10.14 -5.79 8.55
CA GLU A 530 11.33 -6.65 8.56
C GLU A 530 11.13 -7.82 9.53
N LYS A 531 11.56 -9.01 9.12
CA LYS A 531 11.41 -10.25 9.91
C LYS A 531 12.26 -10.26 11.19
N TYR A 532 13.33 -9.50 11.21
CA TYR A 532 14.31 -9.47 12.30
C TYR A 532 14.70 -8.03 12.61
N ASP A 533 14.78 -7.73 13.90
CA ASP A 533 15.37 -6.51 14.40
C ASP A 533 16.89 -6.51 14.14
N ARG A 534 17.47 -5.33 14.01
CA ARG A 534 18.92 -5.18 13.81
C ARG A 534 19.54 -4.44 14.98
N ILE A 535 20.57 -5.01 15.57
CA ILE A 535 21.37 -4.31 16.54
C ILE A 535 22.30 -3.35 15.78
N VAL A 536 22.17 -2.06 16.06
CA VAL A 536 22.88 -0.97 15.35
C VAL A 536 23.87 -0.22 16.23
N GLY A 537 23.81 -0.43 17.56
CA GLY A 537 24.71 0.20 18.51
C GLY A 537 24.94 -0.66 19.75
N TYR A 538 26.07 -0.42 20.42
CA TYR A 538 26.46 -1.12 21.64
C TYR A 538 27.13 -0.15 22.62
N GLN A 539 26.82 -0.30 23.90
CA GLN A 539 27.62 0.21 24.99
C GLN A 539 28.32 -1.00 25.66
N LEU A 540 29.65 -1.00 25.61
CA LEU A 540 30.47 -2.09 26.12
C LEU A 540 31.04 -1.72 27.49
N GLY A 541 31.17 -2.71 28.35
CA GLY A 541 31.94 -2.63 29.59
C GLY A 541 33.46 -2.60 29.35
N PRO A 542 34.24 -2.66 30.38
CA PRO A 542 35.70 -2.65 30.27
C PRO A 542 36.21 -3.83 29.44
N MET A 543 37.31 -3.59 28.70
CA MET A 543 37.97 -4.62 27.93
C MET A 543 38.54 -5.70 28.90
N PRO A 544 38.29 -7.00 28.66
CA PRO A 544 38.86 -8.06 29.49
C PRO A 544 40.37 -8.19 29.29
N GLU A 545 41.03 -8.88 30.21
CA GLU A 545 42.41 -9.31 30.00
C GLU A 545 42.48 -10.43 28.96
N PRO A 546 43.59 -10.59 28.21
CA PRO A 546 43.70 -11.64 27.21
C PRO A 546 43.56 -13.04 27.83
N VAL A 547 42.68 -13.86 27.27
CA VAL A 547 42.43 -15.23 27.77
C VAL A 547 43.62 -16.14 27.52
N ASP A 548 44.37 -15.94 26.44
CA ASP A 548 45.56 -16.72 26.12
C ASP A 548 46.73 -16.49 27.11
N ALA A 549 46.69 -15.40 27.88
CA ALA A 549 47.66 -15.20 28.99
C ALA A 549 47.39 -16.06 30.23
N CYS A 550 46.18 -16.63 30.35
CA CYS A 550 45.79 -17.50 31.46
C CYS A 550 46.05 -18.98 31.20
N PHE A 551 46.37 -19.37 29.96
CA PHE A 551 46.79 -20.73 29.60
C PHE A 551 48.28 -20.80 29.32
N GLY A 552 49.10 -20.24 30.24
CA GLY A 552 50.54 -20.51 30.29
C GLY A 552 50.74 -21.96 30.67
N TYR A 553 50.91 -22.82 29.70
CA TYR A 553 51.41 -24.17 29.89
C TYR A 553 52.89 -24.03 30.26
N ASP A 554 53.21 -24.23 31.54
CA ASP A 554 54.57 -24.43 31.98
C ASP A 554 54.94 -25.90 31.68
N PRO A 555 55.91 -26.16 30.76
CA PRO A 555 56.29 -27.53 30.42
C PRO A 555 56.98 -28.30 31.54
N ASP A 556 57.30 -27.64 32.64
CA ASP A 556 58.09 -28.26 33.77
C ASP A 556 57.23 -28.68 34.99
N ASP A 557 55.92 -28.46 34.97
CA ASP A 557 55.01 -28.91 36.04
C ASP A 557 54.33 -30.24 35.66
N VAL A 558 55.11 -31.33 35.73
CA VAL A 558 54.58 -32.69 35.74
C VAL A 558 54.73 -33.21 37.21
N PRO A 559 53.68 -33.29 38.00
CA PRO A 559 53.69 -34.10 39.20
C PRO A 559 53.48 -35.56 38.79
N PHE A 560 54.30 -36.37 39.28
CA PHE A 560 54.38 -37.85 39.25
C PHE A 560 53.01 -38.53 39.34
#